data_02e060877ee9c5b0bb388c07de24792d
#
_entry.id   02e060877ee9c5b0bb388c07de24792d
#
_cell.length_a   1.000
_cell.length_b   1.000
_cell.length_c   1.000
_cell.angle_alpha   90.00
_cell.angle_beta   90.00
_cell.angle_gamma   90.00
#
_symmetry.space_group_name_H-M   'P 1'
#
loop_
_entity.id
_entity.type
_entity.pdbx_description
1 polymer ?
#
loop_
_entity_poly.entity_id
_entity_poly.type
_entity_poly.pdbx_seq_one_letter_code
_entity_poly.pdbx_strand_id
1 'polypeptide(L)'
;MNTEWILSLRGQKNKIEFRRPYDCMVEKERRPNGQVDDTAIVFLSNKECSFKCLMCDLWKNTSDEAVPIGAIPEQIEWALARLPSAKHIKLYNSGSFFDEKAIPRSDYKRIARLVDHFETVIVESHPRLIGEKCLEFRDQISGKLEVAIGLETVHPEVLARLNKQMTLDDFERGVDFLKSNNMNSRAFILLRPPFMTEEEGIVWARKSIDYAFDCGVDSCTVIPVRAGNGAMDELMKKGEFEMPDLASLEDVLENGISQERGLVFADTWDLELFS
;
A
#
# COMPACT_ATOMS: atom_id res chain seq x y z
N MET A 1 17.07 10.45 -8.32
CA MET A 1 16.45 11.71 -7.87
C MET A 1 16.52 11.74 -6.36
N ASN A 2 16.64 12.91 -5.75
CA ASN A 2 16.75 13.01 -4.30
C ASN A 2 15.47 13.59 -3.65
N THR A 3 15.36 13.46 -2.35
CA THR A 3 14.22 13.93 -1.57
C THR A 3 13.93 15.43 -1.75
N GLU A 4 14.94 16.28 -1.82
CA GLU A 4 14.77 17.74 -1.98
C GLU A 4 14.08 18.09 -3.29
N TRP A 5 14.50 17.45 -4.39
CA TRP A 5 13.89 17.64 -5.68
C TRP A 5 12.42 17.18 -5.69
N ILE A 6 12.12 16.02 -5.11
CA ILE A 6 10.73 15.53 -5.01
C ILE A 6 9.87 16.51 -4.22
N LEU A 7 10.35 16.99 -3.08
CA LEU A 7 9.60 17.92 -2.23
C LEU A 7 9.39 19.28 -2.90
N SER A 8 10.36 19.76 -3.69
CA SER A 8 10.26 21.06 -4.38
C SER A 8 9.17 21.11 -5.45
N LEU A 9 8.70 19.95 -5.93
CA LEU A 9 7.67 19.85 -6.97
C LEU A 9 6.26 19.58 -6.42
N ARG A 10 6.14 19.35 -5.12
CA ARG A 10 4.84 19.09 -4.49
C ARG A 10 3.99 20.34 -4.39
N GLY A 11 2.70 20.18 -4.63
CA GLY A 11 1.69 21.22 -4.39
C GLY A 11 1.27 21.29 -2.93
N GLN A 12 0.09 21.88 -2.70
CA GLN A 12 -0.51 21.96 -1.37
C GLN A 12 -1.15 20.63 -0.98
N LYS A 13 -1.08 20.32 0.33
CA LYS A 13 -1.84 19.21 0.93
C LYS A 13 -3.32 19.55 1.00
N ASN A 14 -4.15 18.51 0.95
CA ASN A 14 -5.57 18.63 1.23
C ASN A 14 -5.78 18.95 2.71
N LYS A 15 -6.91 19.60 3.03
CA LYS A 15 -7.32 19.76 4.42
C LYS A 15 -7.78 18.42 4.96
N ILE A 16 -7.20 17.99 6.06
CA ILE A 16 -7.60 16.78 6.77
C ILE A 16 -8.10 17.10 8.17
N GLU A 17 -8.94 16.23 8.71
CA GLU A 17 -9.39 16.26 10.08
C GLU A 17 -8.80 15.04 10.82
N PHE A 18 -8.07 15.25 11.90
CA PHE A 18 -7.44 14.12 12.62
C PHE A 18 -8.42 13.11 13.23
N ARG A 19 -9.69 13.47 13.41
CA ARG A 19 -10.72 12.61 14.01
C ARG A 19 -11.64 11.97 12.98
N ARG A 20 -11.38 12.18 11.68
CA ARG A 20 -12.10 11.57 10.57
C ARG A 20 -11.15 11.02 9.53
N PRO A 21 -11.43 9.83 8.98
CA PRO A 21 -10.68 9.35 7.83
C PRO A 21 -10.91 10.30 6.66
N TYR A 22 -9.96 10.38 5.74
CA TYR A 22 -10.18 11.21 4.56
C TYR A 22 -11.13 10.54 3.54
N ASP A 23 -11.24 9.19 3.62
CA ASP A 23 -12.25 8.44 2.88
C ASP A 23 -12.53 7.08 3.56
N CYS A 24 -13.68 6.46 3.24
CA CYS A 24 -13.98 5.10 3.62
C CYS A 24 -15.05 4.49 2.70
N MET A 25 -14.92 3.18 2.39
CA MET A 25 -15.83 2.46 1.51
C MET A 25 -15.84 0.97 1.81
N VAL A 26 -16.70 0.23 1.11
CA VAL A 26 -16.68 -1.24 1.09
C VAL A 26 -16.47 -1.69 -0.36
N GLU A 27 -15.55 -2.61 -0.55
CA GLU A 27 -15.31 -3.26 -1.84
C GLU A 27 -15.46 -4.78 -1.73
N LYS A 28 -15.66 -5.42 -2.86
CA LYS A 28 -15.66 -6.89 -2.95
C LYS A 28 -14.26 -7.36 -3.31
N GLU A 29 -13.72 -8.28 -2.49
CA GLU A 29 -12.39 -8.84 -2.73
C GLU A 29 -12.42 -10.37 -2.70
N ARG A 30 -11.76 -11.00 -3.68
CA ARG A 30 -11.61 -12.46 -3.74
C ARG A 30 -10.67 -12.95 -2.64
N ARG A 31 -11.00 -14.11 -2.07
CA ARG A 31 -10.22 -14.77 -1.02
C ARG A 31 -9.54 -16.05 -1.54
N PRO A 32 -8.52 -16.56 -0.83
CA PRO A 32 -7.81 -17.79 -1.26
C PRO A 32 -8.71 -19.01 -1.43
N ASN A 33 -9.84 -19.06 -0.71
CA ASN A 33 -10.84 -20.13 -0.85
C ASN A 33 -11.79 -19.96 -2.06
N GLY A 34 -11.56 -18.93 -2.89
CA GLY A 34 -12.36 -18.60 -4.08
C GLY A 34 -13.63 -17.79 -3.79
N GLN A 35 -14.00 -17.56 -2.53
CA GLN A 35 -15.14 -16.70 -2.17
C GLN A 35 -14.82 -15.23 -2.45
N VAL A 36 -15.87 -14.45 -2.65
CA VAL A 36 -15.79 -12.99 -2.77
C VAL A 36 -16.52 -12.39 -1.58
N ASP A 37 -15.76 -11.74 -0.71
CA ASP A 37 -16.28 -11.17 0.52
C ASP A 37 -16.22 -9.65 0.50
N ASP A 38 -17.10 -9.01 1.28
CA ASP A 38 -17.07 -7.58 1.50
C ASP A 38 -15.91 -7.21 2.44
N THR A 39 -15.13 -6.20 2.03
CA THR A 39 -13.98 -5.67 2.75
C THR A 39 -14.18 -4.17 2.99
N ALA A 40 -14.27 -3.77 4.25
CA ALA A 40 -14.28 -2.36 4.62
C ALA A 40 -12.89 -1.75 4.41
N ILE A 41 -12.83 -0.56 3.83
CA ILE A 41 -11.60 0.21 3.67
C ILE A 41 -11.75 1.51 4.42
N VAL A 42 -10.78 1.84 5.25
CA VAL A 42 -10.70 3.12 5.97
C VAL A 42 -9.37 3.77 5.62
N PHE A 43 -9.43 4.92 4.97
CA PHE A 43 -8.27 5.73 4.61
C PHE A 43 -7.99 6.74 5.72
N LEU A 44 -7.05 6.41 6.58
CA LEU A 44 -6.73 7.15 7.78
C LEU A 44 -5.99 8.46 7.48
N SER A 45 -6.42 9.51 8.15
CA SER A 45 -5.73 10.81 8.17
C SER A 45 -4.67 10.81 9.27
N ASN A 46 -3.39 10.95 8.92
CA ASN A 46 -2.27 10.88 9.87
C ASN A 46 -1.10 11.75 9.43
N LYS A 47 0.00 11.70 10.20
CA LYS A 47 1.24 12.35 9.83
C LYS A 47 1.81 11.74 8.56
N GLU A 48 2.38 12.58 7.71
CA GLU A 48 3.04 12.16 6.48
C GLU A 48 4.14 11.12 6.73
N CYS A 49 4.18 10.13 5.83
CA CYS A 49 5.20 9.09 5.81
C CYS A 49 6.62 9.66 5.84
N SER A 50 7.51 9.02 6.59
CA SER A 50 8.92 9.43 6.69
C SER A 50 9.67 9.25 5.36
N PHE A 51 9.23 8.32 4.51
CA PHE A 51 9.80 8.08 3.19
C PHE A 51 9.16 9.00 2.15
N LYS A 52 9.96 9.48 1.19
CA LYS A 52 9.52 10.40 0.14
C LYS A 52 9.70 9.75 -1.23
N CYS A 53 8.88 8.70 -1.45
CA CYS A 53 8.92 7.95 -2.71
C CYS A 53 8.53 8.84 -3.90
N LEU A 54 9.23 8.67 -5.02
CA LEU A 54 9.09 9.48 -6.22
C LEU A 54 7.66 9.46 -6.78
N MET A 55 7.05 8.28 -6.84
CA MET A 55 5.73 8.05 -7.43
C MET A 55 4.56 8.32 -6.45
N CYS A 56 4.84 8.48 -5.16
CA CYS A 56 3.79 8.57 -4.15
C CYS A 56 3.05 9.91 -4.23
N ASP A 57 1.72 9.85 -4.26
CA ASP A 57 0.83 11.02 -4.18
C ASP A 57 0.00 11.04 -2.88
N LEU A 58 0.07 9.99 -2.07
CA LEU A 58 -0.69 9.82 -0.83
C LEU A 58 -0.39 10.89 0.23
N TRP A 59 0.78 11.54 0.13
CA TRP A 59 1.15 12.67 1.00
C TRP A 59 0.12 13.81 0.98
N LYS A 60 -0.69 13.92 -0.07
CA LYS A 60 -1.71 14.97 -0.20
C LYS A 60 -2.75 14.92 0.92
N ASN A 61 -3.05 13.73 1.43
CA ASN A 61 -4.07 13.50 2.46
C ASN A 61 -3.45 13.26 3.85
N THR A 62 -2.28 13.86 4.11
CA THR A 62 -1.53 13.71 5.36
C THR A 62 -1.23 15.05 6.01
N SER A 63 -0.86 15.04 7.30
CA SER A 63 -0.43 16.21 8.06
C SER A 63 1.08 16.26 8.24
N ASP A 64 1.62 17.46 8.44
CA ASP A 64 3.00 17.65 8.92
C ASP A 64 3.13 17.44 10.43
N GLU A 65 2.02 17.52 11.16
CA GLU A 65 1.96 17.35 12.60
C GLU A 65 1.72 15.89 12.99
N ALA A 66 2.19 15.52 14.19
CA ALA A 66 1.91 14.22 14.76
C ALA A 66 0.42 14.08 15.08
N VAL A 67 -0.11 12.87 14.88
CA VAL A 67 -1.51 12.57 15.19
C VAL A 67 -1.72 12.57 16.70
N PRO A 68 -2.77 13.26 17.22
CA PRO A 68 -3.12 13.18 18.63
C PRO A 68 -3.48 11.74 19.05
N ILE A 69 -3.04 11.33 20.22
CA ILE A 69 -3.42 10.03 20.80
C ILE A 69 -4.95 9.93 20.85
N GLY A 70 -5.48 8.79 20.42
CA GLY A 70 -6.91 8.52 20.34
C GLY A 70 -7.59 8.96 19.03
N ALA A 71 -6.95 9.77 18.21
CA ALA A 71 -7.53 10.24 16.95
C ALA A 71 -7.71 9.11 15.92
N ILE A 72 -6.74 8.20 15.81
CA ILE A 72 -6.85 7.06 14.88
C ILE A 72 -8.02 6.13 15.23
N PRO A 73 -8.17 5.67 16.49
CA PRO A 73 -9.37 4.91 16.87
C PRO A 73 -10.68 5.64 16.60
N GLU A 74 -10.74 6.96 16.80
CA GLU A 74 -11.95 7.75 16.51
C GLU A 74 -12.30 7.78 15.02
N GLN A 75 -11.29 7.83 14.14
CA GLN A 75 -11.50 7.72 12.69
C GLN A 75 -12.10 6.36 12.30
N ILE A 76 -11.59 5.28 12.90
CA ILE A 76 -12.09 3.93 12.67
C ILE A 76 -13.53 3.79 13.19
N GLU A 77 -13.81 4.25 14.40
CA GLU A 77 -15.18 4.27 14.97
C GLU A 77 -16.14 5.06 14.05
N TRP A 78 -15.70 6.23 13.57
CA TRP A 78 -16.49 7.07 12.67
C TRP A 78 -16.83 6.36 11.36
N ALA A 79 -15.86 5.65 10.77
CA ALA A 79 -16.05 4.88 9.53
C ALA A 79 -16.99 3.69 9.76
N LEU A 80 -16.72 2.87 10.80
CA LEU A 80 -17.51 1.68 11.10
C LEU A 80 -18.98 1.98 11.43
N ALA A 81 -19.27 3.16 11.99
CA ALA A 81 -20.64 3.60 12.22
C ALA A 81 -21.42 3.94 10.93
N ARG A 82 -20.76 4.01 9.78
CA ARG A 82 -21.34 4.44 8.48
C ARG A 82 -21.23 3.40 7.39
N LEU A 83 -20.24 2.55 7.46
CA LEU A 83 -20.02 1.50 6.47
C LEU A 83 -21.01 0.33 6.68
N PRO A 84 -21.43 -0.34 5.61
CA PRO A 84 -22.09 -1.64 5.71
C PRO A 84 -21.21 -2.66 6.43
N SER A 85 -21.85 -3.72 6.95
CA SER A 85 -21.12 -4.83 7.54
C SER A 85 -20.20 -5.49 6.52
N ALA A 86 -18.98 -5.81 6.93
CA ALA A 86 -17.98 -6.48 6.14
C ALA A 86 -17.26 -7.54 6.98
N LYS A 87 -16.67 -8.56 6.34
CA LYS A 87 -15.91 -9.61 7.02
C LYS A 87 -14.44 -9.22 7.27
N HIS A 88 -13.90 -8.35 6.44
CA HIS A 88 -12.50 -7.95 6.45
C HIS A 88 -12.39 -6.43 6.50
N ILE A 89 -11.25 -5.91 6.97
CA ILE A 89 -10.99 -4.48 7.01
C ILE A 89 -9.58 -4.14 6.54
N LYS A 90 -9.45 -3.09 5.73
CA LYS A 90 -8.19 -2.43 5.34
C LYS A 90 -8.08 -1.11 6.10
N LEU A 91 -7.00 -0.94 6.85
CA LEU A 91 -6.63 0.30 7.51
C LEU A 91 -5.43 0.91 6.77
N TYR A 92 -5.70 1.65 5.71
CA TYR A 92 -4.69 2.31 4.90
C TYR A 92 -4.41 3.71 5.43
N ASN A 93 -3.15 4.02 5.64
CA ASN A 93 -2.74 5.24 6.34
C ASN A 93 -1.78 6.11 5.56
N SER A 94 -1.72 5.96 4.24
CA SER A 94 -0.84 6.74 3.37
C SER A 94 0.63 6.68 3.79
N GLY A 95 1.06 5.52 4.27
CA GLY A 95 2.42 5.35 4.78
C GLY A 95 2.66 3.99 5.42
N SER A 96 3.01 3.97 6.69
CA SER A 96 3.27 2.75 7.44
C SER A 96 2.49 2.73 8.74
N PHE A 97 1.67 1.71 8.92
CA PHE A 97 0.90 1.52 10.15
C PHE A 97 1.81 1.39 11.39
N PHE A 98 3.01 0.84 11.19
CA PHE A 98 3.99 0.65 12.27
C PHE A 98 4.97 1.82 12.44
N ASP A 99 4.73 2.97 11.80
CA ASP A 99 5.39 4.24 12.12
C ASP A 99 4.64 4.93 13.27
N GLU A 100 5.24 4.99 14.46
CA GLU A 100 4.64 5.59 15.67
C GLU A 100 4.28 7.08 15.51
N LYS A 101 4.90 7.76 14.54
CA LYS A 101 4.55 9.16 14.24
C LYS A 101 3.23 9.26 13.47
N ALA A 102 2.87 8.22 12.73
CA ALA A 102 1.62 8.13 11.98
C ALA A 102 0.52 7.46 12.82
N ILE A 103 0.81 6.31 13.41
CA ILE A 103 -0.12 5.54 14.25
C ILE A 103 0.50 5.39 15.65
N PRO A 104 0.05 6.15 16.66
CA PRO A 104 0.59 6.04 18.02
C PRO A 104 0.44 4.63 18.57
N ARG A 105 1.53 4.05 19.09
CA ARG A 105 1.53 2.71 19.68
C ARG A 105 0.54 2.56 20.84
N SER A 106 0.29 3.64 21.60
CA SER A 106 -0.73 3.70 22.64
C SER A 106 -2.14 3.44 22.13
N ASP A 107 -2.40 3.66 20.84
CA ASP A 107 -3.71 3.47 20.22
C ASP A 107 -3.96 2.02 19.79
N TYR A 108 -2.92 1.18 19.68
CA TYR A 108 -3.04 -0.22 19.22
C TYR A 108 -4.12 -1.00 19.94
N LYS A 109 -4.19 -0.91 21.27
CA LYS A 109 -5.19 -1.63 22.06
C LYS A 109 -6.62 -1.20 21.75
N ARG A 110 -6.84 0.08 21.48
CA ARG A 110 -8.18 0.60 21.13
C ARG A 110 -8.51 0.23 19.68
N ILE A 111 -7.55 0.34 18.77
CA ILE A 111 -7.71 -0.09 17.38
C ILE A 111 -8.06 -1.58 17.33
N ALA A 112 -7.28 -2.43 18.01
CA ALA A 112 -7.50 -3.87 18.05
C ALA A 112 -8.92 -4.23 18.48
N ARG A 113 -9.45 -3.59 19.54
CA ARG A 113 -10.84 -3.80 20.00
C ARG A 113 -11.90 -3.44 18.95
N LEU A 114 -11.66 -2.38 18.18
CA LEU A 114 -12.58 -1.93 17.14
C LEU A 114 -12.63 -2.90 15.96
N VAL A 115 -11.52 -3.55 15.67
CA VAL A 115 -11.39 -4.47 14.53
C VAL A 115 -11.47 -5.95 14.90
N ASP A 116 -11.74 -6.27 16.16
CA ASP A 116 -11.69 -7.64 16.70
C ASP A 116 -12.70 -8.62 16.08
N HIS A 117 -13.77 -8.10 15.50
CA HIS A 117 -14.82 -8.88 14.84
C HIS A 117 -14.54 -9.21 13.38
N PHE A 118 -13.46 -8.65 12.80
CA PHE A 118 -13.07 -8.95 11.42
C PHE A 118 -12.21 -10.21 11.34
N GLU A 119 -12.47 -11.02 10.31
CA GLU A 119 -11.67 -12.24 10.04
C GLU A 119 -10.23 -11.92 9.62
N THR A 120 -10.03 -10.78 8.92
CA THR A 120 -8.71 -10.30 8.52
C THR A 120 -8.63 -8.79 8.67
N VAL A 121 -7.55 -8.33 9.28
CA VAL A 121 -7.17 -6.93 9.37
C VAL A 121 -5.95 -6.70 8.47
N ILE A 122 -6.11 -5.83 7.48
CA ILE A 122 -5.07 -5.53 6.48
C ILE A 122 -4.53 -4.14 6.78
N VAL A 123 -3.22 -4.02 6.91
CA VAL A 123 -2.53 -2.75 7.12
C VAL A 123 -1.40 -2.60 6.11
N GLU A 124 -0.97 -1.38 5.82
CA GLU A 124 0.18 -1.14 4.94
C GLU A 124 1.43 -0.78 5.73
N SER A 125 2.58 -1.17 5.23
CA SER A 125 3.87 -0.82 5.82
C SER A 125 5.01 -0.75 4.82
N HIS A 126 5.98 0.09 5.12
CA HIS A 126 7.28 0.04 4.48
C HIS A 126 8.05 -1.19 4.98
N PRO A 127 8.73 -1.98 4.12
CA PRO A 127 9.43 -3.21 4.52
C PRO A 127 10.38 -3.03 5.72
N ARG A 128 11.09 -1.92 5.79
CA ARG A 128 12.02 -1.60 6.89
C ARG A 128 11.37 -1.34 8.24
N LEU A 129 10.05 -1.22 8.30
CA LEU A 129 9.28 -1.03 9.55
C LEU A 129 8.59 -2.31 10.01
N ILE A 130 8.79 -3.41 9.30
CA ILE A 130 8.34 -4.73 9.72
C ILE A 130 9.23 -5.23 10.86
N GLY A 131 8.62 -5.71 11.95
CA GLY A 131 9.33 -6.17 13.13
C GLY A 131 8.42 -6.34 14.35
N GLU A 132 8.96 -6.16 15.56
CA GLU A 132 8.28 -6.43 16.84
C GLU A 132 6.92 -5.72 16.98
N LYS A 133 6.75 -4.51 16.42
CA LYS A 133 5.47 -3.79 16.46
C LYS A 133 4.36 -4.51 15.71
N CYS A 134 4.72 -5.27 14.67
CA CYS A 134 3.75 -6.13 13.98
C CYS A 134 3.24 -7.23 14.91
N LEU A 135 4.14 -7.85 15.67
CA LEU A 135 3.79 -8.87 16.67
C LEU A 135 2.89 -8.29 17.75
N GLU A 136 3.28 -7.14 18.29
CA GLU A 136 2.52 -6.47 19.34
C GLU A 136 1.09 -6.16 18.90
N PHE A 137 0.87 -5.71 17.68
CA PHE A 137 -0.47 -5.46 17.17
C PHE A 137 -1.20 -6.76 16.83
N ARG A 138 -0.53 -7.72 16.17
CA ARG A 138 -1.08 -9.04 15.84
C ARG A 138 -1.61 -9.75 17.09
N ASP A 139 -0.86 -9.71 18.19
CA ASP A 139 -1.23 -10.40 19.44
C ASP A 139 -2.42 -9.77 20.17
N GLN A 140 -2.89 -8.61 19.71
CA GLN A 140 -4.05 -7.91 20.28
C GLN A 140 -5.33 -8.10 19.46
N ILE A 141 -5.29 -8.68 18.28
CA ILE A 141 -6.45 -8.93 17.41
C ILE A 141 -6.77 -10.41 17.35
N SER A 142 -8.05 -10.77 17.24
CA SER A 142 -8.51 -12.16 17.10
C SER A 142 -8.41 -12.67 15.66
N GLY A 143 -8.57 -11.78 14.68
CA GLY A 143 -8.47 -12.09 13.26
C GLY A 143 -7.04 -12.24 12.77
N LYS A 144 -6.86 -12.57 11.49
CA LYS A 144 -5.54 -12.62 10.86
C LYS A 144 -5.03 -11.22 10.54
N LEU A 145 -3.77 -10.96 10.81
CA LEU A 145 -3.08 -9.77 10.33
C LEU A 145 -2.49 -10.04 8.94
N GLU A 146 -2.83 -9.22 7.96
CA GLU A 146 -2.19 -9.15 6.65
C GLU A 146 -1.47 -7.81 6.52
N VAL A 147 -0.20 -7.82 6.11
CA VAL A 147 0.57 -6.60 5.92
C VAL A 147 0.87 -6.40 4.44
N ALA A 148 0.35 -5.32 3.89
CA ALA A 148 0.64 -4.89 2.52
C ALA A 148 1.96 -4.11 2.50
N ILE A 149 2.92 -4.59 1.71
CA ILE A 149 4.30 -4.07 1.63
C ILE A 149 4.61 -3.65 0.20
N GLY A 150 5.13 -2.46 0.01
CA GLY A 150 5.53 -2.00 -1.31
C GLY A 150 6.85 -2.62 -1.74
N LEU A 151 6.83 -3.56 -2.69
CA LEU A 151 7.98 -4.04 -3.44
C LEU A 151 8.34 -3.05 -4.56
N GLU A 152 7.34 -2.50 -5.18
CA GLU A 152 7.34 -1.57 -6.31
C GLU A 152 7.85 -2.22 -7.61
N THR A 153 9.11 -2.57 -7.68
CA THR A 153 9.75 -3.26 -8.81
C THR A 153 11.03 -3.95 -8.36
N VAL A 154 11.38 -5.05 -9.02
CA VAL A 154 12.69 -5.71 -8.84
C VAL A 154 13.76 -5.18 -9.80
N HIS A 155 13.44 -4.19 -10.65
CA HIS A 155 14.43 -3.57 -11.53
C HIS A 155 15.48 -2.80 -10.70
N PRO A 156 16.76 -3.19 -10.70
CA PRO A 156 17.74 -2.68 -9.74
C PRO A 156 17.97 -1.17 -9.84
N GLU A 157 18.05 -0.65 -11.06
CA GLU A 157 18.27 0.78 -11.28
C GLU A 157 17.02 1.61 -11.00
N VAL A 158 15.85 1.13 -11.43
CA VAL A 158 14.59 1.86 -11.23
C VAL A 158 14.21 1.87 -9.76
N LEU A 159 14.30 0.75 -9.03
CA LEU A 159 14.04 0.69 -7.61
C LEU A 159 14.87 1.74 -6.83
N ALA A 160 16.16 1.87 -7.16
CA ALA A 160 17.02 2.87 -6.55
C ALA A 160 16.57 4.32 -6.86
N ARG A 161 16.07 4.56 -8.09
CA ARG A 161 15.60 5.89 -8.54
C ARG A 161 14.25 6.29 -7.95
N LEU A 162 13.42 5.33 -7.49
CA LEU A 162 12.14 5.61 -6.84
C LEU A 162 12.26 6.29 -5.47
N ASN A 163 13.46 6.48 -4.95
CA ASN A 163 13.72 7.10 -3.64
C ASN A 163 12.96 6.44 -2.47
N LYS A 164 12.61 5.17 -2.61
CA LYS A 164 11.89 4.42 -1.57
C LYS A 164 12.79 4.07 -0.37
N GLN A 165 14.10 4.16 -0.56
CA GLN A 165 15.10 3.89 0.50
C GLN A 165 15.01 2.46 1.05
N MET A 166 14.77 1.49 0.19
CA MET A 166 14.80 0.06 0.50
C MET A 166 15.62 -0.71 -0.52
N THR A 167 16.04 -1.89 -0.14
CA THR A 167 16.64 -2.91 -1.01
C THR A 167 15.71 -4.10 -1.14
N LEU A 168 15.99 -5.01 -2.08
CA LEU A 168 15.25 -6.28 -2.17
C LEU A 168 15.45 -7.12 -0.89
N ASP A 169 16.64 -7.09 -0.30
CA ASP A 169 16.91 -7.77 0.99
C ASP A 169 16.03 -7.20 2.14
N ASP A 170 15.72 -5.90 2.12
CA ASP A 170 14.78 -5.31 3.10
C ASP A 170 13.37 -5.89 2.93
N PHE A 171 12.96 -6.12 1.68
CA PHE A 171 11.68 -6.74 1.36
C PHE A 171 11.64 -8.20 1.78
N GLU A 172 12.64 -9.00 1.38
CA GLU A 172 12.76 -10.42 1.76
C GLU A 172 12.72 -10.59 3.27
N ARG A 173 13.55 -9.86 4.02
CA ARG A 173 13.55 -9.91 5.49
C ARG A 173 12.17 -9.57 6.07
N GLY A 174 11.48 -8.59 5.50
CA GLY A 174 10.12 -8.25 5.93
C GLY A 174 9.13 -9.38 5.71
N VAL A 175 9.13 -10.00 4.52
CA VAL A 175 8.26 -11.14 4.19
C VAL A 175 8.59 -12.36 5.08
N ASP A 176 9.86 -12.70 5.22
CA ASP A 176 10.31 -13.82 6.07
C ASP A 176 9.87 -13.63 7.53
N PHE A 177 9.97 -12.39 8.04
CA PHE A 177 9.51 -12.08 9.39
C PHE A 177 8.00 -12.30 9.54
N LEU A 178 7.20 -11.80 8.60
CA LEU A 178 5.74 -11.96 8.63
C LEU A 178 5.36 -13.44 8.55
N LYS A 179 5.92 -14.18 7.61
CA LYS A 179 5.67 -15.60 7.40
C LYS A 179 6.05 -16.45 8.62
N SER A 180 7.23 -16.21 9.19
CA SER A 180 7.72 -16.93 10.38
C SER A 180 6.86 -16.69 11.61
N ASN A 181 6.04 -15.65 11.61
CA ASN A 181 5.15 -15.26 12.70
C ASN A 181 3.66 -15.41 12.37
N ASN A 182 3.30 -16.23 11.37
CA ASN A 182 1.91 -16.51 10.96
C ASN A 182 1.10 -15.25 10.61
N MET A 183 1.72 -14.26 10.00
CA MET A 183 1.07 -13.09 9.42
C MET A 183 1.08 -13.22 7.90
N ASN A 184 -0.03 -12.85 7.26
CA ASN A 184 -0.11 -12.83 5.81
C ASN A 184 0.59 -11.59 5.24
N SER A 185 1.02 -11.68 3.99
CA SER A 185 1.66 -10.58 3.29
C SER A 185 1.05 -10.32 1.92
N ARG A 186 1.01 -9.05 1.54
CA ARG A 186 0.61 -8.59 0.21
C ARG A 186 1.71 -7.70 -0.36
N ALA A 187 2.13 -7.95 -1.60
CA ALA A 187 3.09 -7.09 -2.29
C ALA A 187 2.38 -6.06 -3.17
N PHE A 188 2.74 -4.78 -3.04
CA PHE A 188 2.39 -3.76 -4.02
C PHE A 188 3.48 -3.69 -5.09
N ILE A 189 3.06 -3.79 -6.36
CA ILE A 189 3.93 -3.85 -7.53
C ILE A 189 3.48 -2.79 -8.52
N LEU A 190 4.39 -1.95 -8.97
CA LEU A 190 4.10 -0.90 -9.92
C LEU A 190 4.14 -1.44 -11.36
N LEU A 191 3.12 -1.10 -12.13
CA LEU A 191 3.14 -1.26 -13.57
C LEU A 191 3.68 0.02 -14.21
N ARG A 192 4.73 -0.12 -15.02
CA ARG A 192 5.42 0.97 -15.72
C ARG A 192 5.80 2.14 -14.81
N PRO A 193 6.64 1.91 -13.78
CA PRO A 193 7.23 3.03 -13.06
C PRO A 193 8.08 3.89 -14.01
N PRO A 194 8.43 5.15 -13.64
CA PRO A 194 9.20 6.03 -14.50
C PRO A 194 10.51 5.38 -14.95
N PHE A 195 11.02 5.81 -16.11
CA PHE A 195 12.25 5.35 -16.75
C PHE A 195 12.14 3.97 -17.41
N MET A 196 10.93 3.56 -17.77
CA MET A 196 10.65 2.32 -18.51
C MET A 196 9.78 2.60 -19.73
N THR A 197 10.02 1.85 -20.81
CA THR A 197 9.06 1.71 -21.89
C THR A 197 7.84 0.89 -21.43
N GLU A 198 6.80 0.82 -22.26
CA GLU A 198 5.61 -0.01 -21.96
C GLU A 198 6.00 -1.49 -21.83
N GLU A 199 6.78 -2.01 -22.78
CA GLU A 199 7.22 -3.40 -22.81
C GLU A 199 8.10 -3.74 -21.58
N GLU A 200 9.00 -2.84 -21.19
CA GLU A 200 9.81 -2.99 -19.97
C GLU A 200 8.92 -2.99 -18.73
N GLY A 201 7.90 -2.12 -18.69
CA GLY A 201 6.92 -2.07 -17.61
C GLY A 201 6.23 -3.42 -17.39
N ILE A 202 5.75 -4.05 -18.46
CA ILE A 202 5.12 -5.38 -18.43
C ILE A 202 6.13 -6.44 -17.93
N VAL A 203 7.31 -6.49 -18.54
CA VAL A 203 8.33 -7.49 -18.19
C VAL A 203 8.74 -7.40 -16.73
N TRP A 204 8.98 -6.18 -16.21
CA TRP A 204 9.42 -6.00 -14.83
C TRP A 204 8.29 -6.14 -13.81
N ALA A 205 7.05 -5.83 -14.16
CA ALA A 205 5.90 -6.13 -13.32
C ALA A 205 5.74 -7.65 -13.13
N ARG A 206 5.79 -8.45 -14.20
CA ARG A 206 5.75 -9.92 -14.14
C ARG A 206 6.91 -10.49 -13.31
N LYS A 207 8.15 -10.05 -13.53
CA LYS A 207 9.31 -10.46 -12.73
C LYS A 207 9.15 -10.09 -11.25
N SER A 208 8.49 -8.97 -10.96
CA SER A 208 8.24 -8.54 -9.58
C SER A 208 7.18 -9.41 -8.90
N ILE A 209 6.16 -9.85 -9.64
CA ILE A 209 5.17 -10.83 -9.16
C ILE A 209 5.86 -12.16 -8.84
N ASP A 210 6.70 -12.66 -9.78
CA ASP A 210 7.45 -13.91 -9.61
C ASP A 210 8.33 -13.85 -8.35
N TYR A 211 9.10 -12.79 -8.22
CA TYR A 211 9.98 -12.57 -7.07
C TYR A 211 9.20 -12.47 -5.75
N ALA A 212 8.06 -11.76 -5.72
CA ALA A 212 7.24 -11.67 -4.53
C ALA A 212 6.74 -13.06 -4.08
N PHE A 213 6.27 -13.88 -5.01
CA PHE A 213 5.86 -15.25 -4.72
C PHE A 213 7.05 -16.16 -4.34
N ASP A 214 8.23 -15.97 -4.93
CA ASP A 214 9.44 -16.70 -4.54
C ASP A 214 9.84 -16.38 -3.09
N CYS A 215 9.68 -15.15 -2.63
CA CYS A 215 9.84 -14.76 -1.23
C CYS A 215 8.76 -15.36 -0.30
N GLY A 216 7.62 -15.80 -0.86
CA GLY A 216 6.52 -16.42 -0.10
C GLY A 216 5.41 -15.46 0.28
N VAL A 217 5.21 -14.40 -0.48
CA VAL A 217 4.07 -13.47 -0.36
C VAL A 217 2.76 -14.21 -0.70
N ASP A 218 1.68 -13.93 0.03
CA ASP A 218 0.39 -14.59 -0.17
C ASP A 218 -0.42 -13.98 -1.33
N SER A 219 -0.24 -12.67 -1.58
CA SER A 219 -0.96 -11.96 -2.65
C SER A 219 -0.15 -10.80 -3.21
N CYS A 220 -0.42 -10.44 -4.47
CA CYS A 220 0.15 -9.28 -5.15
C CYS A 220 -0.96 -8.32 -5.58
N THR A 221 -0.71 -7.01 -5.54
CA THR A 221 -1.56 -6.00 -6.15
C THR A 221 -0.74 -5.18 -7.14
N VAL A 222 -1.13 -5.23 -8.41
CA VAL A 222 -0.50 -4.46 -9.48
C VAL A 222 -1.12 -3.07 -9.52
N ILE A 223 -0.29 -2.04 -9.43
CA ILE A 223 -0.68 -0.64 -9.36
C ILE A 223 -0.19 0.08 -10.62
N PRO A 224 -1.10 0.46 -11.54
CA PRO A 224 -0.72 1.29 -12.68
C PRO A 224 -0.26 2.66 -12.19
N VAL A 225 0.95 3.08 -12.58
CA VAL A 225 1.55 4.33 -12.08
C VAL A 225 0.92 5.54 -12.75
N ARG A 226 0.58 6.54 -11.94
CA ARG A 226 -0.09 7.77 -12.35
C ARG A 226 0.79 9.00 -12.24
N ALA A 227 0.50 10.01 -13.04
CA ALA A 227 0.95 11.39 -12.82
C ALA A 227 0.09 12.08 -11.73
N GLY A 228 0.37 13.35 -11.46
CA GLY A 228 -0.45 14.18 -10.57
C GLY A 228 0.18 14.48 -9.21
N ASN A 229 1.40 14.02 -8.93
CA ASN A 229 2.08 14.28 -7.66
C ASN A 229 3.14 15.41 -7.73
N GLY A 230 3.26 16.07 -8.89
CA GLY A 230 4.26 17.09 -9.19
C GLY A 230 5.55 16.49 -9.75
N ALA A 231 6.18 15.54 -9.09
CA ALA A 231 7.40 14.90 -9.56
C ALA A 231 7.16 14.03 -10.80
N MET A 232 6.10 13.23 -10.81
CA MET A 232 5.72 12.41 -11.97
C MET A 232 5.28 13.27 -13.16
N ASP A 233 4.61 14.42 -12.90
CA ASP A 233 4.23 15.39 -13.92
C ASP A 233 5.45 16.00 -14.61
N GLU A 234 6.50 16.28 -13.84
CA GLU A 234 7.75 16.81 -14.37
C GLU A 234 8.52 15.76 -15.18
N LEU A 235 8.50 14.49 -14.76
CA LEU A 235 9.09 13.39 -15.53
C LEU A 235 8.34 13.15 -16.84
N MET A 236 7.00 13.25 -16.82
CA MET A 236 6.18 13.13 -18.03
C MET A 236 6.52 14.24 -19.04
N LYS A 237 6.69 15.49 -18.60
CA LYS A 237 7.12 16.59 -19.48
C LYS A 237 8.50 16.37 -20.10
N LYS A 238 9.39 15.65 -19.42
CA LYS A 238 10.74 15.30 -19.90
C LYS A 238 10.77 14.05 -20.77
N GLY A 239 9.64 13.35 -20.93
CA GLY A 239 9.61 12.06 -21.63
C GLY A 239 10.29 10.91 -20.86
N GLU A 240 10.45 11.07 -19.54
CA GLU A 240 11.02 10.04 -18.65
C GLU A 240 9.95 9.21 -17.94
N PHE A 241 8.67 9.53 -18.15
CA PHE A 241 7.51 8.79 -17.67
C PHE A 241 6.34 8.96 -18.64
N GLU A 242 5.63 7.88 -18.85
CA GLU A 242 4.29 7.84 -19.46
C GLU A 242 3.43 6.87 -18.63
N MET A 243 2.12 7.13 -18.56
CA MET A 243 1.19 6.21 -17.88
C MET A 243 1.07 4.90 -18.66
N PRO A 244 0.89 3.75 -17.98
CA PRO A 244 0.70 2.48 -18.66
C PRO A 244 -0.67 2.41 -19.35
N ASP A 245 -0.78 1.57 -20.38
CA ASP A 245 -2.05 1.25 -21.02
C ASP A 245 -2.85 0.23 -20.18
N LEU A 246 -4.18 0.27 -20.26
CA LEU A 246 -5.05 -0.73 -19.61
C LEU A 246 -4.78 -2.15 -20.13
N ALA A 247 -4.50 -2.31 -21.42
CA ALA A 247 -4.13 -3.60 -22.00
C ALA A 247 -2.89 -4.21 -21.34
N SER A 248 -1.92 -3.39 -20.96
CA SER A 248 -0.74 -3.84 -20.23
C SER A 248 -1.06 -4.31 -18.81
N LEU A 249 -2.03 -3.65 -18.14
CA LEU A 249 -2.51 -4.09 -16.84
C LEU A 249 -3.21 -5.44 -16.95
N GLU A 250 -4.08 -5.62 -17.94
CA GLU A 250 -4.78 -6.89 -18.20
C GLU A 250 -3.78 -8.02 -18.47
N ASP A 251 -2.79 -7.78 -19.35
CA ASP A 251 -1.75 -8.74 -19.70
C ASP A 251 -0.91 -9.19 -18.49
N VAL A 252 -0.52 -8.26 -17.62
CA VAL A 252 0.23 -8.59 -16.40
C VAL A 252 -0.64 -9.38 -15.41
N LEU A 253 -1.92 -9.03 -15.28
CA LEU A 253 -2.87 -9.72 -14.41
C LEU A 253 -3.14 -11.14 -14.90
N GLU A 254 -3.44 -11.33 -16.19
CA GLU A 254 -3.66 -12.65 -16.78
C GLU A 254 -2.46 -13.57 -16.56
N ASN A 255 -1.25 -13.04 -16.79
CA ASN A 255 -0.02 -13.77 -16.53
C ASN A 255 0.12 -14.15 -15.05
N GLY A 256 -0.06 -13.21 -14.14
CA GLY A 256 0.08 -13.46 -12.70
C GLY A 256 -0.97 -14.45 -12.16
N ILE A 257 -2.22 -14.34 -12.60
CA ILE A 257 -3.32 -15.24 -12.21
C ILE A 257 -3.09 -16.65 -12.75
N SER A 258 -2.62 -16.78 -14.01
CA SER A 258 -2.39 -18.09 -14.65
C SER A 258 -1.33 -18.95 -13.96
N GLN A 259 -0.48 -18.35 -13.14
CA GLN A 259 0.55 -19.07 -12.40
C GLN A 259 -0.01 -19.87 -11.20
N GLU A 260 -1.21 -19.53 -10.72
CA GLU A 260 -1.87 -20.20 -9.57
C GLU A 260 -1.01 -20.24 -8.28
N ARG A 261 -0.07 -19.30 -8.11
CA ARG A 261 0.86 -19.25 -6.97
C ARG A 261 0.27 -18.52 -5.75
N GLY A 262 -0.69 -17.64 -5.97
CA GLY A 262 -1.36 -16.81 -4.98
C GLY A 262 -2.40 -15.90 -5.63
N LEU A 263 -2.96 -14.98 -4.88
CA LEU A 263 -3.92 -14.02 -5.43
C LEU A 263 -3.18 -12.86 -6.11
N VAL A 264 -3.65 -12.47 -7.28
CA VAL A 264 -3.16 -11.27 -7.98
C VAL A 264 -4.35 -10.34 -8.24
N PHE A 265 -4.21 -9.11 -7.80
CA PHE A 265 -5.20 -8.03 -7.91
C PHE A 265 -4.67 -6.88 -8.75
N ALA A 266 -5.57 -6.07 -9.28
CA ALA A 266 -5.28 -4.73 -9.79
C ALA A 266 -5.72 -3.66 -8.79
N ASP A 267 -4.96 -2.57 -8.71
CA ASP A 267 -5.50 -1.30 -8.22
C ASP A 267 -6.38 -0.71 -9.33
N THR A 268 -7.68 -0.59 -9.03
CA THR A 268 -8.69 -0.11 -9.98
C THR A 268 -9.10 1.34 -9.74
N TRP A 269 -8.38 2.07 -8.90
CA TRP A 269 -8.63 3.48 -8.64
C TRP A 269 -8.25 4.34 -9.83
N ASP A 270 -9.15 5.28 -10.18
CA ASP A 270 -8.95 6.24 -11.28
C ASP A 270 -8.60 5.57 -12.62
N LEU A 271 -9.17 4.38 -12.91
CA LEU A 271 -8.91 3.68 -14.19
C LEU A 271 -9.31 4.50 -15.41
N GLU A 272 -10.22 5.46 -15.24
CA GLU A 272 -10.60 6.40 -16.31
C GLU A 272 -9.46 7.31 -16.78
N LEU A 273 -8.35 7.40 -16.04
CA LEU A 273 -7.16 8.14 -16.45
C LEU A 273 -6.30 7.37 -17.46
N PHE A 274 -6.53 6.08 -17.60
CA PHE A 274 -5.74 5.20 -18.47
C PHE A 274 -6.48 4.89 -19.76
N SER A 275 -5.76 4.81 -20.89
CA SER A 275 -6.31 4.56 -22.23
C SER A 275 -6.24 3.07 -22.61
#